data_57fdb1e4f4a2b5fbe349be2059da3bf3
#
_entry.id   57fdb1e4f4a2b5fbe349be2059da3bf3
#
_cell.length_a   1.000
_cell.length_b   1.000
_cell.length_c   1.000
_cell.angle_alpha   90.00
_cell.angle_beta   90.00
_cell.angle_gamma   90.00
#
_symmetry.space_group_name_H-M   'P 1'
#
loop_
_entity.id
_entity.type
_entity.pdbx_description
1 polymer ?
#
loop_
_entity_poly.entity_id
_entity_poly.type
_entity_poly.pdbx_seq_one_letter_code
_entity_poly.pdbx_strand_id
1 'polypeptide(L)'
;MKEKITKMIQDFVNEYEQKDNISTKWGEPLVGFANAKHPYILNLKKLITSTHKLPTDVLSDASIVIAYFIPFTKELADTNRMAGDIASPEWALAYEETNEMFVKLNEYIISELRKLGYHADVSPEAFTFDQKILKSNWSHRRFAKVAGLGTFGINNMLITKVGCCGRYSTIVTNLDVTPDSPLEDELCLYKKNGSCGLCVKHCPSGALTLDGYDRHKCYVVLKRNAE
;
A
#
# COMPACT_ATOMS: atom_id res chain seq x y z
N MET A 1 7.06 15.26 -15.45
CA MET A 1 7.56 14.94 -14.09
C MET A 1 6.99 13.62 -13.57
N LYS A 2 5.68 13.38 -13.62
CA LYS A 2 5.06 12.11 -13.19
C LYS A 2 5.71 10.89 -13.84
N GLU A 3 5.82 10.86 -15.16
CA GLU A 3 6.46 9.76 -15.91
C GLU A 3 7.90 9.51 -15.47
N LYS A 4 8.67 10.60 -15.21
CA LYS A 4 10.05 10.48 -14.73
C LYS A 4 10.08 9.77 -13.36
N ILE A 5 9.24 10.17 -12.42
CA ILE A 5 9.17 9.56 -11.09
C ILE A 5 8.70 8.10 -11.18
N THR A 6 7.69 7.84 -12.01
CA THR A 6 7.19 6.47 -12.26
C THR A 6 8.32 5.58 -12.76
N LYS A 7 9.06 6.05 -13.78
CA LYS A 7 10.19 5.32 -14.33
C LYS A 7 11.30 5.09 -13.28
N MET A 8 11.63 6.10 -12.48
CA MET A 8 12.64 5.97 -11.41
C MET A 8 12.25 4.88 -10.40
N ILE A 9 10.96 4.78 -10.02
CA ILE A 9 10.47 3.74 -9.12
C ILE A 9 10.57 2.36 -9.80
N GLN A 10 10.16 2.24 -11.06
CA GLN A 10 10.21 1.00 -11.83
C GLN A 10 11.65 0.52 -12.02
N ASP A 11 12.54 1.41 -12.45
CA ASP A 11 13.96 1.11 -12.65
C ASP A 11 14.62 0.66 -11.34
N PHE A 12 14.34 1.37 -10.22
CA PHE A 12 14.88 1.00 -8.92
C PHE A 12 14.45 -0.41 -8.48
N VAL A 13 13.16 -0.76 -8.64
CA VAL A 13 12.67 -2.09 -8.27
C VAL A 13 13.32 -3.16 -9.14
N ASN A 14 13.42 -2.93 -10.46
CA ASN A 14 14.06 -3.85 -11.39
C ASN A 14 15.56 -4.07 -11.07
N GLU A 15 16.27 -3.01 -10.69
CA GLU A 15 17.68 -3.09 -10.28
C GLU A 15 17.81 -3.77 -8.89
N TYR A 16 16.88 -3.49 -7.97
CA TYR A 16 16.93 -4.05 -6.62
C TYR A 16 16.76 -5.56 -6.63
N GLU A 17 15.87 -6.10 -7.47
CA GLU A 17 15.65 -7.54 -7.59
C GLU A 17 16.80 -8.33 -8.23
N GLN A 18 17.81 -7.66 -8.83
CA GLN A 18 18.97 -8.29 -9.40
C GLN A 18 20.12 -8.48 -8.38
N LYS A 19 19.96 -8.00 -7.14
CA LYS A 19 20.99 -8.15 -6.11
C LYS A 19 21.10 -9.61 -5.67
N ASP A 20 22.31 -10.10 -5.44
CA ASP A 20 22.60 -11.50 -5.08
C ASP A 20 21.89 -11.96 -3.78
N ASN A 21 21.63 -11.04 -2.87
CA ASN A 21 20.97 -11.31 -1.59
C ASN A 21 19.45 -11.12 -1.61
N ILE A 22 18.84 -10.93 -2.76
CA ILE A 22 17.38 -10.74 -2.92
C ILE A 22 16.80 -11.93 -3.66
N SER A 23 15.85 -12.59 -3.04
CA SER A 23 15.16 -13.76 -3.59
C SER A 23 13.80 -13.42 -4.21
N THR A 24 13.16 -12.34 -3.73
CA THR A 24 11.85 -11.92 -4.20
C THR A 24 11.92 -11.33 -5.61
N LYS A 25 10.95 -11.72 -6.44
CA LYS A 25 10.65 -11.05 -7.70
C LYS A 25 9.33 -10.31 -7.57
N TRP A 26 9.29 -9.10 -8.12
CA TRP A 26 8.12 -8.24 -8.09
C TRP A 26 7.53 -8.05 -9.47
N GLY A 27 6.25 -7.74 -9.51
CA GLY A 27 5.62 -7.25 -10.73
C GLY A 27 5.87 -5.76 -10.92
N GLU A 28 5.45 -5.23 -12.06
CA GLU A 28 5.65 -3.83 -12.43
C GLU A 28 4.97 -2.88 -11.42
N PRO A 29 5.70 -1.93 -10.82
CA PRO A 29 5.15 -0.95 -9.89
C PRO A 29 4.03 -0.10 -10.51
N LEU A 30 2.94 0.10 -9.77
CA LEU A 30 1.93 1.07 -10.09
C LEU A 30 2.18 2.33 -9.26
N VAL A 31 2.18 3.50 -9.92
CA VAL A 31 2.46 4.79 -9.27
C VAL A 31 1.32 5.75 -9.55
N GLY A 32 0.91 6.51 -8.55
CA GLY A 32 -0.12 7.54 -8.68
C GLY A 32 0.15 8.72 -7.75
N PHE A 33 -0.47 9.86 -8.03
CA PHE A 33 -0.18 11.16 -7.43
C PHE A 33 -1.46 11.73 -6.82
N ALA A 34 -1.65 11.52 -5.51
CA ALA A 34 -2.83 12.00 -4.81
C ALA A 34 -2.69 13.48 -4.46
N ASN A 35 -3.77 14.25 -4.61
CA ASN A 35 -3.85 15.59 -4.05
C ASN A 35 -3.80 15.49 -2.51
N ALA A 36 -2.75 16.06 -1.89
CA ALA A 36 -2.57 16.06 -0.44
C ALA A 36 -3.73 16.71 0.34
N LYS A 37 -4.47 17.61 -0.32
CA LYS A 37 -5.62 18.34 0.23
C LYS A 37 -6.97 17.78 -0.23
N HIS A 38 -7.00 16.57 -0.82
CA HIS A 38 -8.24 15.94 -1.24
C HIS A 38 -9.19 15.75 -0.03
N PRO A 39 -10.50 16.05 -0.14
CA PRO A 39 -11.47 15.98 0.98
C PRO A 39 -11.46 14.63 1.73
N TYR A 40 -11.29 13.52 1.01
CA TYR A 40 -11.18 12.20 1.61
C TYR A 40 -9.94 12.08 2.50
N ILE A 41 -8.79 12.64 2.09
CA ILE A 41 -7.55 12.65 2.89
C ILE A 41 -7.72 13.52 4.13
N LEU A 42 -8.27 14.72 3.99
CA LEU A 42 -8.50 15.62 5.12
C LEU A 42 -9.45 15.03 6.17
N ASN A 43 -10.31 14.09 5.77
CA ASN A 43 -11.27 13.41 6.66
C ASN A 43 -10.69 12.12 7.32
N LEU A 44 -9.43 11.76 7.11
CA LEU A 44 -8.83 10.53 7.64
C LEU A 44 -8.79 10.50 9.17
N LYS A 45 -8.65 11.65 9.84
CA LYS A 45 -8.75 11.73 11.31
C LYS A 45 -10.10 11.26 11.83
N LYS A 46 -11.19 11.48 11.10
CA LYS A 46 -12.53 11.00 11.42
C LYS A 46 -12.76 9.55 10.98
N LEU A 47 -12.22 9.16 9.82
CA LEU A 47 -12.46 7.84 9.22
C LEU A 47 -11.64 6.71 9.88
N ILE A 48 -10.46 7.01 10.42
CA ILE A 48 -9.53 6.02 10.93
C ILE A 48 -9.33 6.16 12.44
N THR A 49 -8.58 7.18 12.85
CA THR A 49 -8.33 7.55 14.24
C THR A 49 -8.17 9.06 14.34
N SER A 50 -8.52 9.67 15.48
CA SER A 50 -8.33 11.10 15.72
C SER A 50 -6.84 11.53 15.66
N THR A 51 -5.92 10.59 15.88
CA THR A 51 -4.47 10.80 15.84
C THR A 51 -3.85 10.58 14.46
N HIS A 52 -4.65 10.20 13.43
CA HIS A 52 -4.15 9.99 12.08
C HIS A 52 -3.44 11.25 11.54
N LYS A 53 -2.23 11.07 11.02
CA LYS A 53 -1.46 12.17 10.41
C LYS A 53 -1.98 12.50 9.03
N LEU A 54 -1.99 13.78 8.70
CA LEU A 54 -2.27 14.30 7.37
C LEU A 54 -0.95 14.61 6.65
N PRO A 55 -0.94 14.75 5.32
CA PRO A 55 0.27 15.12 4.58
C PRO A 55 0.90 16.43 5.08
N THR A 56 0.07 17.40 5.50
CA THR A 56 0.54 18.69 6.07
C THR A 56 1.14 18.56 7.48
N ASP A 57 0.89 17.44 8.18
CA ASP A 57 1.58 17.14 9.45
C ASP A 57 3.01 16.60 9.20
N VAL A 58 3.33 16.18 7.95
CA VAL A 58 4.66 15.72 7.51
C VAL A 58 5.44 16.86 6.86
N LEU A 59 4.82 17.53 5.88
CA LEU A 59 5.37 18.72 5.20
C LEU A 59 4.29 19.80 5.16
N SER A 60 4.57 20.98 5.75
CA SER A 60 3.61 22.07 5.84
C SER A 60 3.13 22.57 4.47
N ASP A 61 3.98 22.47 3.45
CA ASP A 61 3.73 22.86 2.06
C ASP A 61 3.33 21.70 1.16
N ALA A 62 2.95 20.54 1.72
CA ALA A 62 2.53 19.36 0.96
C ALA A 62 1.41 19.67 -0.05
N SER A 63 1.64 19.33 -1.30
CA SER A 63 0.67 19.42 -2.41
C SER A 63 0.28 18.03 -2.93
N ILE A 64 1.22 17.09 -2.97
CA ILE A 64 1.09 15.76 -3.53
C ILE A 64 1.51 14.69 -2.52
N VAL A 65 0.81 13.57 -2.53
CA VAL A 65 1.30 12.30 -1.98
C VAL A 65 1.54 11.35 -3.15
N ILE A 66 2.79 11.01 -3.42
CA ILE A 66 3.17 9.98 -4.36
C ILE A 66 2.85 8.65 -3.68
N ALA A 67 1.90 7.90 -4.22
CA ALA A 67 1.53 6.58 -3.74
C ALA A 67 1.97 5.54 -4.76
N TYR A 68 2.55 4.44 -4.31
CA TYR A 68 2.91 3.36 -5.21
C TYR A 68 2.62 2.00 -4.59
N PHE A 69 2.33 1.06 -5.48
CA PHE A 69 2.04 -0.32 -5.18
C PHE A 69 3.07 -1.20 -5.88
N ILE A 70 3.74 -2.05 -5.13
CA ILE A 70 4.66 -3.06 -5.65
C ILE A 70 3.93 -4.39 -5.59
N PRO A 71 3.46 -4.92 -6.75
CA PRO A 71 2.76 -6.18 -6.78
C PRO A 71 3.72 -7.36 -6.59
N PHE A 72 3.28 -8.37 -5.87
CA PHE A 72 3.92 -9.67 -5.87
C PHE A 72 3.57 -10.43 -7.15
N THR A 73 4.47 -11.28 -7.62
CA THR A 73 4.20 -12.10 -8.81
C THR A 73 3.09 -13.12 -8.53
N LYS A 74 2.51 -13.66 -9.59
CA LYS A 74 1.49 -14.70 -9.48
C LYS A 74 2.05 -15.96 -8.82
N GLU A 75 3.28 -16.32 -9.15
CA GLU A 75 3.99 -17.47 -8.60
C GLU A 75 4.13 -17.33 -7.07
N LEU A 76 4.55 -16.18 -6.58
CA LEU A 76 4.64 -15.89 -5.16
C LEU A 76 3.25 -15.92 -4.48
N ALA A 77 2.24 -15.34 -5.10
CA ALA A 77 0.87 -15.39 -4.57
C ALA A 77 0.33 -16.83 -4.50
N ASP A 78 0.69 -17.69 -5.47
CA ASP A 78 0.31 -19.10 -5.48
C ASP A 78 0.98 -19.90 -4.35
N THR A 79 2.24 -19.63 -3.97
CA THR A 79 2.86 -20.29 -2.80
C THR A 79 2.04 -20.03 -1.54
N ASN A 80 1.66 -18.78 -1.31
CA ASN A 80 0.86 -18.42 -0.14
C ASN A 80 -0.56 -19.00 -0.18
N ARG A 81 -1.16 -19.10 -1.35
CA ARG A 81 -2.48 -19.73 -1.52
C ARG A 81 -2.45 -21.24 -1.18
N MET A 82 -1.33 -21.90 -1.42
CA MET A 82 -1.14 -23.35 -1.17
C MET A 82 -0.69 -23.65 0.26
N ALA A 83 -0.21 -22.66 1.00
CA ALA A 83 0.34 -22.83 2.36
C ALA A 83 -0.74 -23.08 3.44
N GLY A 84 -2.04 -22.86 3.11
CA GLY A 84 -3.15 -23.07 4.05
C GLY A 84 -3.35 -21.91 5.02
N ASP A 85 -3.35 -22.19 6.31
CA ASP A 85 -3.70 -21.22 7.36
C ASP A 85 -2.53 -20.34 7.82
N ILE A 86 -1.31 -20.67 7.42
CA ILE A 86 -0.08 -19.94 7.75
C ILE A 86 0.53 -19.42 6.46
N ALA A 87 1.18 -18.26 6.52
CA ALA A 87 1.86 -17.71 5.35
C ALA A 87 3.00 -18.64 4.87
N SER A 88 3.20 -18.74 3.55
CA SER A 88 4.35 -19.46 3.02
C SER A 88 5.66 -18.77 3.42
N PRO A 89 6.77 -19.52 3.57
CA PRO A 89 8.08 -18.93 3.80
C PRO A 89 8.47 -17.90 2.74
N GLU A 90 8.14 -18.16 1.46
CA GLU A 90 8.41 -17.25 0.34
C GLU A 90 7.63 -15.94 0.48
N TRP A 91 6.37 -16.01 0.94
CA TRP A 91 5.56 -14.82 1.19
C TRP A 91 6.09 -14.02 2.38
N ALA A 92 6.52 -14.69 3.46
CA ALA A 92 7.11 -14.04 4.62
C ALA A 92 8.41 -13.33 4.24
N LEU A 93 9.29 -14.00 3.50
CA LEU A 93 10.54 -13.43 2.98
C LEU A 93 10.26 -12.22 2.08
N ALA A 94 9.32 -12.34 1.14
CA ALA A 94 8.95 -11.25 0.25
C ALA A 94 8.37 -10.04 1.01
N TYR A 95 7.66 -10.27 2.11
CA TYR A 95 7.19 -9.20 2.99
C TYR A 95 8.36 -8.41 3.57
N GLU A 96 9.38 -9.08 4.11
CA GLU A 96 10.55 -8.45 4.72
C GLU A 96 11.43 -7.74 3.67
N GLU A 97 11.78 -8.43 2.57
CA GLU A 97 12.59 -7.84 1.49
C GLU A 97 11.91 -6.61 0.87
N THR A 98 10.57 -6.61 0.74
CA THR A 98 9.85 -5.45 0.24
C THR A 98 9.87 -4.28 1.23
N ASN A 99 9.79 -4.55 2.54
CA ASN A 99 9.90 -3.49 3.54
C ASN A 99 11.28 -2.84 3.53
N GLU A 100 12.35 -3.64 3.44
CA GLU A 100 13.71 -3.12 3.30
C GLU A 100 13.91 -2.32 2.01
N MET A 101 13.38 -2.83 0.90
CA MET A 101 13.39 -2.12 -0.38
C MET A 101 12.70 -0.77 -0.27
N PHE A 102 11.55 -0.66 0.41
CA PHE A 102 10.82 0.59 0.56
C PHE A 102 11.63 1.68 1.27
N VAL A 103 12.42 1.33 2.29
CA VAL A 103 13.30 2.30 2.96
C VAL A 103 14.25 2.90 1.94
N LYS A 104 14.98 2.06 1.21
CA LYS A 104 15.99 2.48 0.22
C LYS A 104 15.37 3.21 -0.97
N LEU A 105 14.22 2.75 -1.47
CA LEU A 105 13.48 3.39 -2.56
C LEU A 105 12.97 4.77 -2.14
N ASN A 106 12.40 4.90 -0.95
CA ASN A 106 11.94 6.19 -0.44
C ASN A 106 13.10 7.18 -0.33
N GLU A 107 14.22 6.77 0.26
CA GLU A 107 15.43 7.61 0.37
C GLU A 107 15.94 8.08 -1.00
N TYR A 108 15.98 7.16 -1.98
CA TYR A 108 16.38 7.47 -3.34
C TYR A 108 15.45 8.53 -3.97
N ILE A 109 14.14 8.29 -3.98
CA ILE A 109 13.17 9.21 -4.60
C ILE A 109 13.17 10.57 -3.90
N ILE A 110 13.24 10.61 -2.56
CA ILE A 110 13.35 11.84 -1.79
C ILE A 110 14.61 12.62 -2.17
N SER A 111 15.74 11.92 -2.28
CA SER A 111 17.01 12.55 -2.70
C SER A 111 16.90 13.17 -4.09
N GLU A 112 16.32 12.45 -5.05
CA GLU A 112 16.14 12.95 -6.42
C GLU A 112 15.16 14.15 -6.48
N LEU A 113 14.08 14.12 -5.71
CA LEU A 113 13.16 15.26 -5.63
C LEU A 113 13.82 16.48 -5.03
N ARG A 114 14.64 16.31 -3.97
CA ARG A 114 15.39 17.41 -3.34
C ARG A 114 16.42 18.02 -4.30
N LYS A 115 17.12 17.22 -5.11
CA LYS A 115 18.02 17.72 -6.17
C LYS A 115 17.30 18.57 -7.22
N LEU A 116 16.00 18.33 -7.41
CA LEU A 116 15.16 19.11 -8.31
C LEU A 116 14.51 20.33 -7.63
N GLY A 117 14.83 20.59 -6.37
CA GLY A 117 14.34 21.75 -5.61
C GLY A 117 13.00 21.54 -4.91
N TYR A 118 12.49 20.29 -4.87
CA TYR A 118 11.24 19.98 -4.15
C TYR A 118 11.54 19.50 -2.71
N HIS A 119 10.62 19.79 -1.81
CA HIS A 119 10.61 19.14 -0.50
C HIS A 119 9.94 17.77 -0.63
N ALA A 120 10.50 16.79 0.02
CA ALA A 120 9.92 15.44 0.07
C ALA A 120 10.30 14.73 1.37
N ASP A 121 9.36 13.97 1.93
CA ASP A 121 9.60 13.17 3.13
C ASP A 121 8.59 12.01 3.24
N VAL A 122 8.87 11.06 4.14
CA VAL A 122 7.92 10.01 4.53
C VAL A 122 7.34 10.33 5.91
N SER A 123 6.12 9.85 6.16
CA SER A 123 5.56 9.96 7.50
C SER A 123 6.34 9.10 8.49
N PRO A 124 6.74 9.62 9.67
CA PRO A 124 7.33 8.80 10.73
C PRO A 124 6.38 7.70 11.22
N GLU A 125 5.06 7.87 10.99
CA GLU A 125 4.03 6.88 11.33
C GLU A 125 3.81 5.81 10.24
N ALA A 126 4.58 5.85 9.15
CA ALA A 126 4.38 4.98 7.98
C ALA A 126 4.45 3.49 8.29
N PHE A 127 5.25 3.11 9.27
CA PHE A 127 5.52 1.71 9.63
C PHE A 127 5.04 1.34 11.04
N THR A 128 4.24 2.20 11.68
CA THR A 128 3.73 1.97 13.03
C THR A 128 2.22 1.77 13.05
N PHE A 129 1.73 1.06 14.05
CA PHE A 129 0.31 0.94 14.32
C PHE A 129 0.04 0.75 15.82
N ASP A 130 -1.11 1.19 16.28
CA ASP A 130 -1.57 0.97 17.63
C ASP A 130 -1.99 -0.49 17.81
N GLN A 131 -1.29 -1.23 18.68
CA GLN A 131 -1.53 -2.66 18.90
C GLN A 131 -2.84 -2.96 19.64
N LYS A 132 -3.46 -1.97 20.31
CA LYS A 132 -4.74 -2.16 21.02
C LYS A 132 -5.92 -2.06 20.05
N ILE A 133 -5.94 -1.02 19.23
CA ILE A 133 -7.03 -0.79 18.27
C ILE A 133 -6.73 -1.32 16.87
N LEU A 134 -5.51 -1.80 16.63
CA LEU A 134 -5.01 -2.37 15.37
C LEU A 134 -5.23 -1.43 14.17
N LYS A 135 -4.92 -0.15 14.38
CA LYS A 135 -4.98 0.89 13.35
C LYS A 135 -3.67 1.64 13.28
N SER A 136 -3.28 2.02 12.06
CA SER A 136 -2.13 2.87 11.83
C SER A 136 -2.55 4.33 11.78
N ASN A 137 -1.67 5.22 12.22
CA ASN A 137 -1.81 6.67 12.07
C ASN A 137 -1.39 7.17 10.68
N TRP A 138 -0.99 6.27 9.78
CA TRP A 138 -0.69 6.56 8.39
C TRP A 138 -1.23 5.46 7.47
N SER A 139 -2.02 5.81 6.47
CA SER A 139 -2.78 4.85 5.67
C SER A 139 -2.38 4.86 4.20
N HIS A 140 -1.25 4.24 3.83
CA HIS A 140 -0.76 4.15 2.45
C HIS A 140 -1.87 3.80 1.43
N ARG A 141 -2.69 2.78 1.71
CA ARG A 141 -3.78 2.35 0.82
C ARG A 141 -4.85 3.41 0.58
N ARG A 142 -5.08 4.32 1.54
CA ARG A 142 -6.07 5.38 1.37
C ARG A 142 -5.53 6.52 0.52
N PHE A 143 -4.26 6.83 0.62
CA PHE A 143 -3.58 7.73 -0.32
C PHE A 143 -3.56 7.11 -1.72
N ALA A 144 -3.23 5.81 -1.85
CA ALA A 144 -3.25 5.08 -3.11
C ALA A 144 -4.64 5.05 -3.77
N LYS A 145 -5.73 4.97 -2.96
CA LYS A 145 -7.10 5.13 -3.47
C LYS A 145 -7.31 6.50 -4.10
N VAL A 146 -6.90 7.57 -3.42
CA VAL A 146 -7.05 8.95 -3.94
C VAL A 146 -6.16 9.18 -5.16
N ALA A 147 -5.01 8.52 -5.24
CA ALA A 147 -4.12 8.51 -6.40
C ALA A 147 -4.62 7.64 -7.57
N GLY A 148 -5.84 7.09 -7.51
CA GLY A 148 -6.42 6.32 -8.60
C GLY A 148 -5.86 4.91 -8.78
N LEU A 149 -5.11 4.36 -7.82
CA LEU A 149 -4.49 3.04 -7.97
C LEU A 149 -5.48 1.89 -7.78
N GLY A 150 -6.63 2.11 -7.13
CA GLY A 150 -7.59 1.04 -6.91
C GLY A 150 -8.79 1.42 -6.04
N THR A 151 -9.63 0.43 -5.76
CA THR A 151 -10.81 0.54 -4.88
C THR A 151 -10.75 -0.48 -3.74
N PHE A 152 -11.35 -0.16 -2.58
CA PHE A 152 -11.36 -1.07 -1.45
C PHE A 152 -12.35 -2.22 -1.68
N GLY A 153 -11.86 -3.46 -1.65
CA GLY A 153 -12.70 -4.66 -1.63
C GLY A 153 -13.34 -4.93 -0.26
N ILE A 154 -14.25 -5.93 -0.23
CA ILE A 154 -14.80 -6.46 1.04
C ILE A 154 -13.74 -7.13 1.90
N ASN A 155 -12.59 -7.51 1.31
CA ASN A 155 -11.41 -8.02 2.01
C ASN A 155 -10.61 -6.95 2.76
N ASN A 156 -11.10 -5.71 2.80
CA ASN A 156 -10.42 -4.56 3.39
C ASN A 156 -9.03 -4.24 2.78
N MET A 157 -8.73 -4.80 1.60
CA MET A 157 -7.54 -4.47 0.81
C MET A 157 -7.90 -3.50 -0.30
N LEU A 158 -6.95 -2.67 -0.72
CA LEU A 158 -7.09 -1.89 -1.93
C LEU A 158 -6.79 -2.81 -3.12
N ILE A 159 -7.77 -3.03 -3.99
CA ILE A 159 -7.65 -3.84 -5.20
C ILE A 159 -7.25 -2.92 -6.34
N THR A 160 -6.13 -3.21 -6.98
CA THR A 160 -5.63 -2.50 -8.17
C THR A 160 -6.01 -3.25 -9.45
N LYS A 161 -5.67 -2.69 -10.61
CA LYS A 161 -5.84 -3.37 -11.91
C LYS A 161 -5.07 -4.70 -12.04
N VAL A 162 -4.06 -4.92 -11.18
CA VAL A 162 -3.27 -6.16 -11.12
C VAL A 162 -3.52 -6.96 -9.83
N GLY A 163 -4.62 -6.66 -9.12
CA GLY A 163 -4.98 -7.34 -7.88
C GLY A 163 -4.53 -6.60 -6.62
N CYS A 164 -4.48 -7.32 -5.50
CA CYS A 164 -4.13 -6.74 -4.19
C CYS A 164 -2.98 -7.47 -3.47
N CYS A 165 -2.36 -8.47 -4.13
CA CYS A 165 -1.17 -9.14 -3.61
C CYS A 165 0.04 -8.25 -3.84
N GLY A 166 0.60 -7.68 -2.77
CA GLY A 166 1.73 -6.73 -2.83
C GLY A 166 1.69 -5.73 -1.69
N ARG A 167 2.54 -4.72 -1.80
CA ARG A 167 2.74 -3.74 -0.74
C ARG A 167 2.60 -2.31 -1.26
N TYR A 168 2.21 -1.40 -0.37
CA TYR A 168 2.06 0.02 -0.66
C TYR A 168 3.05 0.85 0.15
N SER A 169 3.60 1.90 -0.48
CA SER A 169 4.31 2.97 0.23
C SER A 169 3.91 4.34 -0.32
N THR A 170 4.30 5.40 0.36
CA THR A 170 3.95 6.78 -0.01
C THR A 170 5.05 7.75 0.38
N ILE A 171 5.23 8.78 -0.43
CA ILE A 171 6.11 9.92 -0.18
C ILE A 171 5.26 11.19 -0.24
N VAL A 172 5.38 12.05 0.74
CA VAL A 172 4.76 13.39 0.76
C VAL A 172 5.70 14.39 0.12
N THR A 173 5.19 15.29 -0.72
CA THR A 173 6.01 16.29 -1.41
C THR A 173 5.22 17.55 -1.75
N ASN A 174 5.92 18.65 -1.97
CA ASN A 174 5.37 19.89 -2.53
C ASN A 174 5.48 19.94 -4.07
N LEU A 175 5.63 18.78 -4.71
CA LEU A 175 5.76 18.66 -6.17
C LEU A 175 4.61 19.37 -6.89
N ASP A 176 4.94 20.18 -7.89
CA ASP A 176 3.97 20.87 -8.73
C ASP A 176 3.62 20.02 -9.95
N VAL A 177 2.59 19.19 -9.81
CA VAL A 177 1.99 18.39 -10.88
C VAL A 177 0.48 18.29 -10.68
N THR A 178 -0.25 18.09 -11.77
CA THR A 178 -1.69 17.78 -11.68
C THR A 178 -1.89 16.44 -11.00
N PRO A 179 -2.64 16.36 -9.88
CA PRO A 179 -2.90 15.09 -9.20
C PRO A 179 -3.76 14.16 -10.08
N ASP A 180 -3.67 12.87 -9.81
CA ASP A 180 -4.56 11.86 -10.38
C ASP A 180 -5.91 11.89 -9.66
N SER A 181 -6.94 11.37 -10.33
CA SER A 181 -8.29 11.24 -9.77
C SER A 181 -8.51 9.81 -9.23
N PRO A 182 -9.30 9.64 -8.16
CA PRO A 182 -9.75 8.32 -7.74
C PRO A 182 -10.45 7.57 -8.88
N LEU A 183 -10.33 6.24 -8.90
CA LEU A 183 -11.10 5.42 -9.85
C LEU A 183 -12.59 5.51 -9.55
N GLU A 184 -13.38 5.67 -10.61
CA GLU A 184 -14.85 5.62 -10.55
C GLU A 184 -15.35 4.16 -10.57
N ASP A 185 -14.68 3.29 -11.33
CA ASP A 185 -15.03 1.87 -11.45
C ASP A 185 -14.71 1.07 -10.19
N GLU A 186 -15.69 0.31 -9.69
CA GLU A 186 -15.50 -0.63 -8.59
C GLU A 186 -14.79 -1.91 -9.08
N LEU A 187 -13.62 -2.20 -8.50
CA LEU A 187 -12.80 -3.36 -8.87
C LEU A 187 -13.17 -4.63 -8.07
N CYS A 188 -13.84 -4.51 -6.94
CA CYS A 188 -14.33 -5.65 -6.18
C CYS A 188 -15.60 -6.22 -6.84
N LEU A 189 -15.53 -7.39 -7.43
CA LEU A 189 -16.66 -8.05 -8.12
C LEU A 189 -17.86 -8.26 -7.20
N TYR A 190 -17.64 -8.51 -5.89
CA TYR A 190 -18.76 -8.60 -4.96
C TYR A 190 -19.50 -7.27 -4.82
N LYS A 191 -18.79 -6.16 -4.66
CA LYS A 191 -19.40 -4.83 -4.58
C LYS A 191 -20.01 -4.40 -5.91
N LYS A 192 -19.39 -4.77 -7.02
CA LYS A 192 -19.83 -4.40 -8.37
C LYS A 192 -21.13 -5.10 -8.75
N ASN A 193 -21.26 -6.40 -8.48
CA ASN A 193 -22.39 -7.19 -8.97
C ASN A 193 -22.71 -8.44 -8.12
N GLY A 194 -22.10 -8.63 -6.96
CA GLY A 194 -22.36 -9.79 -6.09
C GLY A 194 -21.73 -11.12 -6.55
N SER A 195 -21.00 -11.17 -7.66
CA SER A 195 -20.54 -12.42 -8.29
C SER A 195 -19.34 -13.09 -7.63
N CYS A 196 -18.75 -12.49 -6.59
CA CYS A 196 -17.58 -13.01 -5.89
C CYS A 196 -17.83 -13.05 -4.38
N GLY A 197 -16.96 -13.60 -3.62
CA GLY A 197 -17.00 -13.76 -2.15
C GLY A 197 -15.85 -14.65 -1.69
N LEU A 198 -14.90 -14.93 -2.60
CA LEU A 198 -13.80 -15.88 -2.36
C LEU A 198 -12.95 -15.48 -1.14
N CYS A 199 -12.68 -14.20 -0.94
CA CYS A 199 -11.90 -13.73 0.20
C CYS A 199 -12.56 -14.05 1.56
N VAL A 200 -13.89 -14.07 1.61
CA VAL A 200 -14.64 -14.47 2.81
C VAL A 200 -14.56 -15.98 3.00
N LYS A 201 -14.77 -16.75 1.92
CA LYS A 201 -14.74 -18.23 1.97
C LYS A 201 -13.37 -18.79 2.37
N HIS A 202 -12.29 -18.11 1.98
CA HIS A 202 -10.91 -18.53 2.23
C HIS A 202 -10.22 -17.76 3.36
N CYS A 203 -10.96 -17.01 4.19
CA CYS A 203 -10.37 -16.32 5.32
C CYS A 203 -10.03 -17.33 6.45
N PRO A 204 -8.75 -17.63 6.72
CA PRO A 204 -8.37 -18.68 7.69
C PRO A 204 -8.75 -18.32 9.12
N SER A 205 -8.87 -17.04 9.44
CA SER A 205 -9.28 -16.56 10.77
C SER A 205 -10.79 -16.40 10.94
N GLY A 206 -11.59 -16.50 9.85
CA GLY A 206 -12.99 -16.10 9.86
C GLY A 206 -13.22 -14.61 10.17
N ALA A 207 -12.17 -13.78 10.05
CA ALA A 207 -12.25 -12.34 10.31
C ALA A 207 -13.03 -11.57 9.24
N LEU A 208 -13.07 -12.09 8.01
CA LEU A 208 -13.82 -11.49 6.90
C LEU A 208 -15.21 -12.11 6.82
N THR A 209 -16.21 -11.23 6.76
CA THR A 209 -17.60 -11.58 6.44
C THR A 209 -18.09 -10.72 5.27
N LEU A 210 -19.27 -10.99 4.74
CA LEU A 210 -19.87 -10.12 3.73
C LEU A 210 -20.22 -8.73 4.29
N ASP A 211 -20.46 -8.65 5.61
CA ASP A 211 -20.90 -7.44 6.31
C ASP A 211 -19.76 -6.66 6.95
N GLY A 212 -18.54 -7.24 7.03
CA GLY A 212 -17.44 -6.54 7.65
C GLY A 212 -16.17 -7.32 7.90
N TYR A 213 -15.28 -6.71 8.69
CA TYR A 213 -13.96 -7.21 8.99
C TYR A 213 -13.61 -7.04 10.48
N ASP A 214 -13.37 -8.16 11.15
CA ASP A 214 -12.87 -8.21 12.53
C ASP A 214 -11.34 -8.29 12.55
N ARG A 215 -10.69 -7.16 12.81
CA ARG A 215 -9.24 -7.07 12.83
C ARG A 215 -8.57 -7.83 13.96
N HIS A 216 -9.26 -8.05 15.09
CA HIS A 216 -8.72 -8.80 16.22
C HIS A 216 -8.61 -10.28 15.89
N LYS A 217 -9.64 -10.87 15.27
CA LYS A 217 -9.56 -12.25 14.75
C LYS A 217 -8.44 -12.42 13.74
N CYS A 218 -8.28 -11.46 12.80
CA CYS A 218 -7.18 -11.47 11.83
C CYS A 218 -5.82 -11.40 12.53
N TYR A 219 -5.68 -10.54 13.54
CA TYR A 219 -4.41 -10.32 14.23
C TYR A 219 -3.91 -11.55 14.98
N VAL A 220 -4.81 -12.39 15.51
CA VAL A 220 -4.44 -13.68 16.14
C VAL A 220 -3.65 -14.57 15.16
N VAL A 221 -4.14 -14.69 13.91
CA VAL A 221 -3.44 -15.48 12.87
C VAL A 221 -2.15 -14.80 12.43
N LEU A 222 -2.16 -13.45 12.28
CA LEU A 222 -0.94 -12.72 11.93
C LEU A 222 0.19 -12.90 12.95
N LYS A 223 -0.13 -12.97 14.25
CA LYS A 223 0.89 -13.24 15.28
C LYS A 223 1.50 -14.63 15.14
N ARG A 224 0.70 -15.64 14.84
CA ARG A 224 1.19 -17.00 14.56
C ARG A 224 2.14 -17.08 13.35
N ASN A 225 1.97 -16.19 12.37
CA ASN A 225 2.88 -16.11 11.22
C ASN A 225 4.23 -15.46 11.56
N ALA A 226 4.35 -14.80 12.72
CA ALA A 226 5.57 -14.15 13.16
C ALA A 226 6.39 -15.01 14.17
N GLU A 227 5.83 -16.13 14.61
CA GLU A 227 6.47 -17.17 15.42
C GLU A 227 7.23 -18.18 14.52
#